data_ce284d93d40c131d7b0aa407ec532ea3
#
_entry.id   ce284d93d40c131d7b0aa407ec532ea3
#
_cell.length_a   1.000
_cell.length_b   1.000
_cell.length_c   1.000
_cell.angle_alpha   90.00
_cell.angle_beta   90.00
_cell.angle_gamma   90.00
#
_symmetry.space_group_name_H-M   'P 1'
#
loop_
_entity.id
_entity.type
_entity.pdbx_description
1 polymer ?
#
loop_
_entity_poly.entity_id
_entity_poly.type
_entity_poly.pdbx_seq_one_letter_code
_entity_poly.pdbx_strand_id
1 'polypeptide(L)'
;MIIVLSPAKTLDYSFSEKGLDFSVPPFLPKSKNLVSTMKKFNKSELSSLMGVSEKISALNHDRFQNWSQATKPSAHAKQAGFVFKGDVYQGLEFEKLSKQDINFAQKHLRILSGLYGVLKPLDIISVSYTHLTLPTRCRG
;
A
#
# COMPACT_ATOMS: atom_id res chain seq x y z
N MET A 1 -4.06 22.85 -2.26
CA MET A 1 -2.84 22.33 -1.59
C MET A 1 -2.88 20.81 -1.62
N ILE A 2 -1.78 20.20 -1.94
CA ILE A 2 -1.64 18.74 -1.89
C ILE A 2 -0.51 18.42 -0.94
N ILE A 3 -0.78 17.50 -0.02
CA ILE A 3 0.21 16.97 0.93
C ILE A 3 0.56 15.55 0.49
N VAL A 4 1.84 15.26 0.37
CA VAL A 4 2.32 13.95 -0.08
C VAL A 4 3.03 13.24 1.07
N LEU A 5 2.63 12.00 1.33
CA LEU A 5 3.24 11.15 2.35
C LEU A 5 3.94 9.95 1.70
N SER A 6 5.03 9.52 2.32
CA SER A 6 5.63 8.24 2.00
C SER A 6 4.74 7.10 2.51
N PRO A 7 4.78 5.92 1.87
CA PRO A 7 4.08 4.75 2.40
C PRO A 7 4.80 4.23 3.64
N ALA A 8 4.19 3.29 4.34
CA ALA A 8 4.82 2.62 5.48
C ALA A 8 5.12 1.16 5.14
N LYS A 9 6.20 0.64 5.66
CA LYS A 9 6.53 -0.79 5.55
C LYS A 9 5.65 -1.64 6.44
N THR A 10 5.24 -1.08 7.58
CA THR A 10 4.35 -1.77 8.51
C THR A 10 2.91 -1.56 8.08
N LEU A 11 2.17 -2.66 7.94
CA LEU A 11 0.80 -2.68 7.50
C LEU A 11 -0.05 -3.41 8.55
N ASP A 12 -1.25 -2.89 8.79
CA ASP A 12 -2.20 -3.49 9.73
C ASP A 12 -3.59 -3.52 9.07
N TYR A 13 -4.09 -4.71 8.79
CA TYR A 13 -5.39 -4.94 8.19
C TYR A 13 -6.47 -5.29 9.22
N SER A 14 -6.16 -5.14 10.51
CA SER A 14 -7.11 -5.49 11.59
C SER A 14 -8.26 -4.51 11.72
N PHE A 15 -8.11 -3.29 11.23
CA PHE A 15 -9.18 -2.28 11.29
C PHE A 15 -10.41 -2.77 10.54
N SER A 16 -11.56 -2.73 11.20
CA SER A 16 -12.82 -3.18 10.62
C SER A 16 -13.94 -2.28 11.10
N GLU A 17 -14.33 -1.32 10.28
CA GLU A 17 -15.50 -0.49 10.52
C GLU A 17 -16.38 -0.54 9.29
N LYS A 18 -17.65 -0.85 9.48
CA LYS A 18 -18.62 -0.97 8.39
C LYS A 18 -19.12 0.42 7.98
N GLY A 19 -19.46 0.55 6.72
CA GLY A 19 -20.10 1.77 6.20
C GLY A 19 -19.16 2.93 5.91
N LEU A 20 -17.85 2.71 5.93
CA LEU A 20 -16.90 3.75 5.54
C LEU A 20 -16.83 3.88 4.02
N ASP A 21 -16.68 5.12 3.57
CA ASP A 21 -16.45 5.41 2.16
C ASP A 21 -15.12 4.80 1.70
N PHE A 22 -15.05 4.53 0.41
CA PHE A 22 -13.82 4.03 -0.20
C PHE A 22 -13.71 4.56 -1.63
N SER A 23 -12.49 4.49 -2.16
CA SER A 23 -12.21 4.76 -3.55
C SER A 23 -11.30 3.68 -4.11
N VAL A 24 -11.15 3.65 -5.42
CA VAL A 24 -10.32 2.65 -6.10
C VAL A 24 -9.05 3.35 -6.60
N PRO A 25 -7.88 2.75 -6.41
CA PRO A 25 -6.64 3.33 -6.90
C PRO A 25 -6.70 3.63 -8.40
N PRO A 26 -6.29 4.83 -8.83
CA PRO A 26 -6.50 5.24 -10.23
C PRO A 26 -5.60 4.51 -11.22
N PHE A 27 -4.48 3.93 -10.78
CA PHE A 27 -3.51 3.29 -11.67
C PHE A 27 -3.54 1.77 -11.58
N LEU A 28 -4.69 1.17 -11.22
CA LEU A 28 -4.82 -0.30 -11.11
C LEU A 28 -4.37 -1.07 -12.35
N PRO A 29 -4.67 -0.65 -13.59
CA PRO A 29 -4.17 -1.36 -14.75
C PRO A 29 -2.64 -1.45 -14.80
N LYS A 30 -1.96 -0.39 -14.40
CA LYS A 30 -0.49 -0.37 -14.30
C LYS A 30 0.02 -1.22 -13.15
N SER A 31 -0.67 -1.23 -12.02
CA SER A 31 -0.37 -2.10 -10.89
C SER A 31 -0.48 -3.56 -11.28
N LYS A 32 -1.52 -3.92 -12.00
CA LYS A 32 -1.73 -5.28 -12.50
C LYS A 32 -0.60 -5.71 -13.43
N ASN A 33 -0.17 -4.83 -14.34
CA ASN A 33 0.94 -5.12 -15.23
C ASN A 33 2.24 -5.31 -14.47
N LEU A 34 2.49 -4.47 -13.48
CA LEU A 34 3.67 -4.58 -12.63
C LEU A 34 3.69 -5.90 -11.86
N VAL A 35 2.58 -6.28 -11.24
CA VAL A 35 2.47 -7.56 -10.54
C VAL A 35 2.66 -8.73 -11.50
N SER A 36 2.07 -8.67 -12.69
CA SER A 36 2.24 -9.72 -13.71
C SER A 36 3.71 -9.90 -14.08
N THR A 37 4.45 -8.81 -14.17
CA THR A 37 5.89 -8.86 -14.44
C THR A 37 6.64 -9.47 -13.26
N MET A 38 6.32 -9.02 -12.04
CA MET A 38 7.00 -9.50 -10.83
C MET A 38 6.72 -10.98 -10.53
N LYS A 39 5.57 -11.50 -10.93
CA LYS A 39 5.23 -12.92 -10.78
C LYS A 39 6.17 -13.83 -11.56
N LYS A 40 6.83 -13.32 -12.60
CA LYS A 40 7.75 -14.11 -13.42
C LYS A 40 9.09 -14.34 -12.74
N PHE A 41 9.41 -13.58 -11.70
CA PHE A 41 10.68 -13.71 -10.98
C PHE A 41 10.56 -14.78 -9.90
N ASN A 42 11.62 -15.62 -9.78
CA ASN A 42 11.72 -16.52 -8.64
C ASN A 42 12.25 -15.78 -7.41
N LYS A 43 12.31 -16.48 -6.27
CA LYS A 43 12.73 -15.86 -5.01
C LYS A 43 14.15 -15.30 -5.07
N SER A 44 15.07 -16.00 -5.71
CA SER A 44 16.45 -15.57 -5.86
C SER A 44 16.57 -14.31 -6.73
N GLU A 45 15.84 -14.29 -7.84
CA GLU A 45 15.80 -13.13 -8.71
C GLU A 45 15.22 -11.91 -8.03
N LEU A 46 14.14 -12.09 -7.23
CA LEU A 46 13.55 -11.01 -6.44
C LEU A 46 14.52 -10.49 -5.39
N SER A 47 15.27 -11.38 -4.74
CA SER A 47 16.28 -10.98 -3.77
C SER A 47 17.31 -10.04 -4.39
N SER A 48 17.82 -10.40 -5.56
CA SER A 48 18.78 -9.57 -6.31
C SER A 48 18.16 -8.25 -6.76
N LEU A 49 16.97 -8.31 -7.34
CA LEU A 49 16.30 -7.12 -7.90
C LEU A 49 15.95 -6.11 -6.82
N MET A 50 15.40 -6.57 -5.72
CA MET A 50 14.91 -5.70 -4.64
C MET A 50 15.99 -5.35 -3.61
N GLY A 51 17.12 -6.03 -3.64
CA GLY A 51 18.20 -5.81 -2.66
C GLY A 51 17.78 -6.20 -1.25
N VAL A 52 17.02 -7.28 -1.09
CA VAL A 52 16.50 -7.75 0.20
C VAL A 52 17.00 -9.16 0.51
N SER A 53 16.87 -9.57 1.78
CA SER A 53 17.22 -10.91 2.20
C SER A 53 16.35 -11.97 1.54
N GLU A 54 16.81 -13.22 1.52
CA GLU A 54 16.04 -14.32 0.98
C GLU A 54 14.70 -14.52 1.70
N LYS A 55 14.66 -14.29 3.00
CA LYS A 55 13.44 -14.38 3.79
C LYS A 55 12.41 -13.34 3.35
N ILE A 56 12.82 -12.10 3.16
CA ILE A 56 11.95 -11.02 2.70
C ILE A 56 11.55 -11.26 1.24
N SER A 57 12.47 -11.76 0.43
CA SER A 57 12.17 -12.12 -0.96
C SER A 57 11.11 -13.19 -1.06
N ALA A 58 11.18 -14.23 -0.23
CA ALA A 58 10.16 -15.28 -0.17
C ALA A 58 8.79 -14.72 0.19
N LEU A 59 8.74 -13.82 1.17
CA LEU A 59 7.49 -13.16 1.57
C LEU A 59 6.91 -12.33 0.43
N ASN A 60 7.74 -11.56 -0.26
CA ASN A 60 7.30 -10.75 -1.38
C ASN A 60 6.86 -11.59 -2.57
N HIS A 61 7.56 -12.69 -2.84
CA HIS A 61 7.17 -13.64 -3.87
C HIS A 61 5.75 -14.15 -3.61
N ASP A 62 5.46 -14.57 -2.39
CA ASP A 62 4.13 -15.04 -2.02
C ASP A 62 3.08 -13.93 -2.16
N ARG A 63 3.43 -12.71 -1.77
CA ARG A 63 2.54 -11.55 -1.92
C ARG A 63 2.20 -11.28 -3.37
N PHE A 64 3.19 -11.32 -4.28
CA PHE A 64 2.93 -11.15 -5.71
C PHE A 64 2.04 -12.26 -6.25
N GLN A 65 2.29 -13.52 -5.88
CA GLN A 65 1.49 -14.64 -6.35
C GLN A 65 0.03 -14.55 -5.89
N ASN A 66 -0.21 -14.01 -4.71
CA ASN A 66 -1.54 -13.92 -4.11
C ASN A 66 -2.22 -12.57 -4.34
N TRP A 67 -1.54 -11.61 -4.95
CA TRP A 67 -2.13 -10.30 -5.18
C TRP A 67 -3.28 -10.39 -6.17
N SER A 68 -4.38 -9.72 -5.82
CA SER A 68 -5.52 -9.59 -6.73
C SER A 68 -6.04 -8.16 -6.69
N GLN A 69 -6.61 -7.75 -7.81
CA GLN A 69 -7.24 -6.45 -7.92
C GLN A 69 -8.52 -6.42 -7.09
N ALA A 70 -8.64 -5.44 -6.22
CA ALA A 70 -9.82 -5.25 -5.39
C ALA A 70 -10.55 -3.98 -5.82
N THR A 71 -11.87 -4.06 -5.90
CA THR A 71 -12.73 -2.94 -6.26
C THR A 71 -13.69 -2.52 -5.15
N LYS A 72 -13.68 -3.24 -4.03
CA LYS A 72 -14.49 -2.93 -2.85
C LYS A 72 -13.78 -3.42 -1.59
N PRO A 73 -14.05 -2.81 -0.43
CA PRO A 73 -13.47 -3.27 0.83
C PRO A 73 -13.93 -4.69 1.18
N SER A 74 -13.02 -5.43 1.80
CA SER A 74 -13.27 -6.78 2.28
C SER A 74 -12.25 -7.11 3.37
N ALA A 75 -12.29 -8.34 3.89
CA ALA A 75 -11.24 -8.82 4.79
C ALA A 75 -9.85 -8.81 4.13
N HIS A 76 -9.81 -8.82 2.80
CA HIS A 76 -8.57 -8.89 2.01
C HIS A 76 -8.19 -7.57 1.33
N ALA A 77 -8.97 -6.52 1.50
CA ALA A 77 -8.69 -5.21 0.90
C ALA A 77 -9.32 -4.11 1.73
N LYS A 78 -8.51 -3.14 2.14
CA LYS A 78 -8.96 -2.04 3.01
C LYS A 78 -8.35 -0.72 2.57
N GLN A 79 -8.95 0.37 3.04
CA GLN A 79 -8.51 1.72 2.72
C GLN A 79 -7.08 1.97 3.23
N ALA A 80 -6.25 2.55 2.39
CA ALA A 80 -4.83 2.75 2.66
C ALA A 80 -4.56 3.55 3.95
N GLY A 81 -5.35 4.58 4.21
CA GLY A 81 -5.17 5.41 5.39
C GLY A 81 -5.32 4.66 6.71
N PHE A 82 -6.10 3.59 6.73
CA PHE A 82 -6.27 2.74 7.90
C PHE A 82 -5.24 1.62 8.00
N VAL A 83 -4.60 1.28 6.88
CA VAL A 83 -3.69 0.13 6.80
C VAL A 83 -2.26 0.52 7.11
N PHE A 84 -1.78 1.63 6.58
CA PHE A 84 -0.39 2.04 6.79
C PHE A 84 -0.16 2.45 8.24
N LYS A 85 0.87 1.88 8.84
CA LYS A 85 1.32 2.18 10.20
C LYS A 85 2.78 2.62 10.14
N GLY A 86 3.21 3.37 11.09
CA GLY A 86 4.55 3.93 11.17
C GLY A 86 4.49 5.34 11.75
N ASP A 87 5.63 6.00 11.90
CA ASP A 87 5.71 7.27 12.63
C ASP A 87 4.78 8.34 12.06
N VAL A 88 4.77 8.50 10.73
CA VAL A 88 3.92 9.49 10.07
C VAL A 88 2.44 9.19 10.33
N TYR A 89 2.06 7.93 10.25
CA TYR A 89 0.66 7.51 10.39
C TYR A 89 0.22 7.47 11.85
N GLN A 90 1.15 7.30 12.78
CA GLN A 90 0.87 7.48 14.21
C GLN A 90 0.53 8.95 14.52
N GLY A 91 1.25 9.87 13.89
CA GLY A 91 0.93 11.29 14.03
C GLY A 91 -0.38 11.68 13.37
N LEU A 92 -0.71 11.06 12.26
CA LEU A 92 -1.96 11.34 11.52
C LEU A 92 -3.19 10.81 12.25
N GLU A 93 -3.10 9.65 12.89
CA GLU A 93 -4.21 8.99 13.59
C GLU A 93 -5.50 8.93 12.75
N PHE A 94 -5.40 8.39 11.54
CA PHE A 94 -6.48 8.42 10.56
C PHE A 94 -7.77 7.79 11.09
N GLU A 95 -7.67 6.77 11.92
CA GLU A 95 -8.82 6.09 12.53
C GLU A 95 -9.62 7.00 13.47
N LYS A 96 -9.01 8.05 14.00
CA LYS A 96 -9.64 8.97 14.94
C LYS A 96 -10.18 10.23 14.27
N LEU A 97 -9.97 10.39 12.98
CA LEU A 97 -10.45 11.56 12.25
C LEU A 97 -11.97 11.52 12.11
N SER A 98 -12.58 12.70 12.18
CA SER A 98 -14.00 12.86 11.87
C SER A 98 -14.25 12.59 10.39
N LYS A 99 -15.51 12.35 10.03
CA LYS A 99 -15.89 12.18 8.62
C LYS A 99 -15.50 13.39 7.79
N GLN A 100 -15.65 14.58 8.34
CA GLN A 100 -15.28 15.82 7.66
C GLN A 100 -13.77 15.88 7.41
N ASP A 101 -12.97 15.50 8.40
CA ASP A 101 -11.52 15.50 8.27
C ASP A 101 -11.04 14.44 7.30
N ILE A 102 -11.68 13.27 7.28
CA ILE A 102 -11.40 12.22 6.30
C ILE A 102 -11.69 12.73 4.88
N ASN A 103 -12.81 13.42 4.68
CA ASN A 103 -13.15 14.00 3.38
C ASN A 103 -12.12 15.05 2.95
N PHE A 104 -11.64 15.85 3.88
CA PHE A 104 -10.57 16.82 3.61
C PHE A 104 -9.28 16.11 3.21
N ALA A 105 -8.89 15.08 3.95
CA ALA A 105 -7.70 14.28 3.65
C ALA A 105 -7.82 13.62 2.26
N GLN A 106 -9.00 13.11 1.92
CA GLN A 106 -9.22 12.48 0.61
C GLN A 106 -8.97 13.45 -0.55
N LYS A 107 -9.25 14.73 -0.36
CA LYS A 107 -9.04 15.76 -1.37
C LYS A 107 -7.60 16.28 -1.42
N HIS A 108 -6.90 16.26 -0.30
CA HIS A 108 -5.63 16.97 -0.17
C HIS A 108 -4.43 16.09 0.16
N LEU A 109 -4.64 14.88 0.65
CA LEU A 109 -3.56 13.99 1.04
C LEU A 109 -3.34 12.91 -0.02
N ARG A 110 -2.08 12.67 -0.36
CA ARG A 110 -1.69 11.60 -1.29
C ARG A 110 -0.59 10.76 -0.67
N ILE A 111 -0.67 9.45 -0.91
CA ILE A 111 0.33 8.49 -0.43
C ILE A 111 1.03 7.93 -1.67
N LEU A 112 2.35 8.03 -1.70
CA LEU A 112 3.12 7.46 -2.80
C LEU A 112 3.32 5.97 -2.57
N SER A 113 3.10 5.18 -3.61
CA SER A 113 3.24 3.73 -3.54
C SER A 113 3.97 3.23 -4.79
N GLY A 114 4.98 2.39 -4.59
CA GLY A 114 5.69 1.77 -5.71
C GLY A 114 4.80 0.85 -6.52
N LEU A 115 3.81 0.22 -5.88
CA LEU A 115 2.89 -0.69 -6.56
C LEU A 115 1.71 0.04 -7.18
N TYR A 116 1.07 0.94 -6.43
CA TYR A 116 -0.17 1.59 -6.85
C TYR A 116 0.03 2.99 -7.45
N GLY A 117 1.24 3.53 -7.40
CA GLY A 117 1.51 4.89 -7.83
C GLY A 117 1.08 5.91 -6.80
N VAL A 118 0.08 6.70 -7.12
CA VAL A 118 -0.46 7.71 -6.19
C VAL A 118 -1.76 7.19 -5.60
N LEU A 119 -1.82 7.12 -4.27
CA LEU A 119 -3.00 6.69 -3.53
C LEU A 119 -3.64 7.87 -2.82
N LYS A 120 -4.96 7.87 -2.77
CA LYS A 120 -5.73 8.68 -1.82
C LYS A 120 -5.96 7.87 -0.55
N PRO A 121 -6.20 8.51 0.60
CA PRO A 121 -6.35 7.77 1.86
C PRO A 121 -7.45 6.70 1.86
N LEU A 122 -8.53 6.91 1.13
CA LEU A 122 -9.63 5.95 1.06
C LEU A 122 -9.50 4.94 -0.07
N ASP A 123 -8.42 5.02 -0.88
CA ASP A 123 -8.17 4.01 -1.90
C ASP A 123 -7.90 2.65 -1.25
N ILE A 124 -8.57 1.61 -1.74
CA ILE A 124 -8.43 0.26 -1.18
C ILE A 124 -7.17 -0.42 -1.72
N ILE A 125 -6.44 -1.05 -0.82
CA ILE A 125 -5.24 -1.81 -1.16
C ILE A 125 -5.39 -3.25 -0.68
N SER A 126 -4.81 -4.18 -1.45
CA SER A 126 -4.87 -5.61 -1.14
C SER A 126 -4.02 -5.96 0.08
N VAL A 127 -4.45 -6.96 0.85
CA VAL A 127 -3.63 -7.52 1.95
C VAL A 127 -2.31 -8.10 1.45
N SER A 128 -2.22 -8.42 0.17
CA SER A 128 -0.98 -8.88 -0.46
C SER A 128 -0.14 -7.72 -1.00
N TYR A 129 -0.32 -6.52 -0.43
CA TYR A 129 0.46 -5.35 -0.80
C TYR A 129 1.96 -5.59 -0.59
N THR A 130 2.75 -5.28 -1.61
CA THR A 130 4.19 -5.30 -1.53
C THR A 130 4.71 -3.87 -1.57
N HIS A 131 5.57 -3.53 -0.61
CA HIS A 131 6.21 -2.22 -0.56
C HIS A 131 7.34 -2.18 -1.58
N LEU A 132 7.03 -1.67 -2.78
CA LEU A 132 8.01 -1.48 -3.83
C LEU A 132 8.58 -0.08 -3.75
N THR A 133 9.84 0.03 -3.37
CA THR A 133 10.59 1.28 -3.43
C THR A 133 11.96 0.98 -3.97
N LEU A 134 12.59 1.99 -4.52
CA LEU A 134 14.01 1.91 -4.78
C LEU A 134 14.73 1.75 -3.44
N PRO A 135 15.75 0.87 -3.37
CA PRO A 135 16.50 0.72 -2.14
C PRO A 135 17.09 2.08 -1.77
N THR A 136 16.51 2.70 -0.76
CA THR A 136 17.16 3.85 -0.16
C THR A 136 18.26 3.31 0.70
N ARG A 137 19.43 3.32 0.17
CA ARG A 137 20.56 3.08 1.00
C ARG A 137 20.78 4.28 1.86
N CYS A 138 20.47 4.15 3.12
CA CYS A 138 21.07 5.04 4.06
C CYS A 138 22.56 4.86 3.98
N ARG A 139 23.21 5.87 3.52
CA ARG A 139 24.63 5.97 3.63
C ARG A 139 24.93 6.56 4.94
N GLY A 140 24.97 5.74 5.86
CA GLY A 140 25.48 6.18 7.15
C GLY A 140 26.94 6.14 7.09
#